data_78f067f4bc40dfaec3d0f97f2af70fc5
#
_entry.id   78f067f4bc40dfaec3d0f97f2af70fc5
#
_cell.length_a   1.000
_cell.length_b   1.000
_cell.length_c   1.000
_cell.angle_alpha   90.00
_cell.angle_beta   90.00
_cell.angle_gamma   90.00
#
_symmetry.space_group_name_H-M   'P 1'
#
loop_
_entity.id
_entity.type
_entity.pdbx_description
1 polymer ?
#
loop_
_entity_poly.entity_id
_entity_poly.type
_entity_poly.pdbx_seq_one_letter_code
_entity_poly.pdbx_strand_id
1 'polypeptide(L)'
;MNAKQIIQTSAIFGAIAVGIGAFGAHGLKDILAETGRLDTFETAVKYHFYHTLGLFLIGILALVKPNWKQLSTAALLMIIGILIFSGSLYILSLTGITWLGAITPLGGVALILGWGFLFLAVTKNP
;
A
#
# COMPACT_ATOMS: atom_id res chain seq x y z
N MET A 1 12.31 -5.92 9.49
CA MET A 1 11.59 -7.12 8.97
C MET A 1 12.55 -7.98 8.16
N ASN A 2 12.44 -9.27 8.27
CA ASN A 2 13.17 -10.20 7.40
C ASN A 2 12.35 -10.51 6.12
N ALA A 3 12.99 -11.14 5.15
CA ALA A 3 12.38 -11.46 3.85
C ALA A 3 11.07 -12.26 3.99
N LYS A 4 11.04 -13.25 4.88
CA LYS A 4 9.86 -14.08 5.13
C LYS A 4 8.69 -13.23 5.62
N GLN A 5 8.93 -12.34 6.58
CA GLN A 5 7.89 -11.46 7.12
C GLN A 5 7.36 -10.48 6.06
N ILE A 6 8.25 -9.95 5.23
CA ILE A 6 7.86 -9.05 4.13
C ILE A 6 6.93 -9.78 3.16
N ILE A 7 7.29 -10.99 2.74
CA ILE A 7 6.50 -11.79 1.80
C ILE A 7 5.15 -12.19 2.42
N GLN A 8 5.14 -12.61 3.69
CA GLN A 8 3.91 -12.96 4.39
C GLN A 8 2.96 -11.75 4.50
N THR A 9 3.50 -10.58 4.84
CA THR A 9 2.71 -9.34 4.92
C THR A 9 2.15 -8.97 3.56
N SER A 10 2.95 -9.06 2.50
CA SER A 10 2.47 -8.77 1.15
C SER A 10 1.37 -9.73 0.69
N ALA A 11 1.47 -11.01 1.07
CA ALA A 11 0.43 -11.99 0.75
C ALA A 11 -0.90 -11.65 1.45
N ILE A 12 -0.85 -11.26 2.71
CA ILE A 12 -2.04 -10.82 3.47
C ILE A 12 -2.63 -9.55 2.84
N PHE A 13 -1.80 -8.56 2.55
CA PHE A 13 -2.24 -7.31 1.93
C PHE A 13 -2.84 -7.55 0.54
N GLY A 14 -2.27 -8.49 -0.23
CA GLY A 14 -2.81 -8.87 -1.54
C GLY A 14 -4.19 -9.52 -1.43
N ALA A 15 -4.37 -10.44 -0.49
CA ALA A 15 -5.67 -11.06 -0.24
C ALA A 15 -6.73 -10.02 0.17
N ILE A 16 -6.36 -9.09 1.05
CA ILE A 16 -7.23 -8.00 1.47
C ILE A 16 -7.57 -7.09 0.29
N ALA A 17 -6.60 -6.76 -0.56
CA ALA A 17 -6.81 -5.93 -1.74
C ALA A 17 -7.81 -6.56 -2.72
N VAL A 18 -7.70 -7.86 -2.95
CA VAL A 18 -8.68 -8.60 -3.79
C VAL A 18 -10.06 -8.56 -3.14
N GLY A 19 -10.15 -8.85 -1.84
CA GLY A 19 -11.42 -8.83 -1.11
C GLY A 19 -12.11 -7.46 -1.17
N ILE A 20 -11.39 -6.40 -0.87
CA ILE A 20 -11.92 -5.03 -0.89
C ILE A 20 -12.30 -4.62 -2.32
N GLY A 21 -11.44 -4.89 -3.30
CA GLY A 21 -11.69 -4.54 -4.69
C GLY A 21 -12.93 -5.24 -5.25
N ALA A 22 -13.07 -6.53 -5.01
CA ALA A 22 -14.24 -7.30 -5.42
C ALA A 22 -15.50 -6.86 -4.68
N PHE A 23 -15.42 -6.66 -3.36
CA PHE A 23 -16.56 -6.21 -2.55
C PHE A 23 -17.01 -4.81 -2.95
N GLY A 24 -16.06 -3.92 -3.25
CA GLY A 24 -16.35 -2.57 -3.72
C GLY A 24 -17.11 -2.54 -5.05
N ALA A 25 -16.80 -3.49 -5.95
CA ALA A 25 -17.50 -3.61 -7.23
C ALA A 25 -18.94 -4.08 -7.10
N HIS A 26 -19.30 -4.76 -6.02
CA HIS A 26 -20.62 -5.37 -5.82
C HIS A 26 -21.32 -4.85 -4.55
N GLY A 27 -20.81 -5.18 -3.37
CA GLY A 27 -21.48 -4.90 -2.10
C GLY A 27 -21.47 -3.44 -1.66
N LEU A 28 -20.49 -2.65 -2.10
CA LEU A 28 -20.35 -1.23 -1.75
C LEU A 28 -20.84 -0.27 -2.84
N LYS A 29 -21.35 -0.80 -3.94
CA LYS A 29 -21.76 0.00 -5.11
C LYS A 29 -22.74 1.13 -4.74
N ASP A 30 -23.75 0.83 -3.96
CA ASP A 30 -24.78 1.79 -3.59
C ASP A 30 -24.24 2.88 -2.66
N ILE A 31 -23.42 2.51 -1.67
CA ILE A 31 -22.79 3.46 -0.76
C ILE A 31 -21.85 4.41 -1.51
N LEU A 32 -21.05 3.87 -2.44
CA LEU A 32 -20.11 4.66 -3.24
C LEU A 32 -20.82 5.59 -4.20
N ALA A 33 -21.96 5.18 -4.75
CA ALA A 33 -22.82 6.04 -5.56
C ALA A 33 -23.42 7.17 -4.72
N GLU A 34 -23.85 6.88 -3.50
CA GLU A 34 -24.44 7.83 -2.57
C GLU A 34 -23.45 8.89 -2.10
N THR A 35 -22.20 8.51 -1.77
CA THR A 35 -21.14 9.44 -1.39
C THR A 35 -20.53 10.16 -2.58
N GLY A 36 -20.72 9.67 -3.80
CA GLY A 36 -20.09 10.19 -5.02
C GLY A 36 -18.57 9.98 -5.04
N ARG A 37 -18.06 8.97 -4.33
CA ARG A 37 -16.61 8.74 -4.10
C ARG A 37 -16.08 7.46 -4.72
N LEU A 38 -16.70 6.98 -5.80
CA LEU A 38 -16.22 5.78 -6.49
C LEU A 38 -14.77 5.93 -6.97
N ASP A 39 -14.43 7.06 -7.58
CA ASP A 39 -13.06 7.31 -8.06
C ASP A 39 -12.03 7.29 -6.92
N THR A 40 -12.39 7.84 -5.77
CA THR A 40 -11.56 7.82 -4.56
C THR A 40 -11.30 6.40 -4.08
N PHE A 41 -12.35 5.57 -4.06
CA PHE A 41 -12.26 4.16 -3.70
C PHE A 41 -11.37 3.39 -4.68
N GLU A 42 -11.53 3.60 -5.97
CA GLU A 42 -10.71 2.96 -7.01
C GLU A 42 -9.24 3.36 -6.89
N THR A 43 -8.95 4.62 -6.58
CA THR A 43 -7.58 5.08 -6.33
C THR A 43 -6.98 4.35 -5.12
N ALA A 44 -7.74 4.18 -4.05
CA ALA A 44 -7.31 3.43 -2.87
C ALA A 44 -6.94 1.99 -3.24
N VAL A 45 -7.78 1.31 -4.00
CA VAL A 45 -7.56 -0.08 -4.43
C VAL A 45 -6.31 -0.19 -5.30
N LYS A 46 -6.16 0.72 -6.28
CA LYS A 46 -5.00 0.71 -7.19
C LYS A 46 -3.69 0.88 -6.43
N TYR A 47 -3.59 1.88 -5.58
CA TYR A 47 -2.36 2.14 -4.80
C TYR A 47 -2.08 1.01 -3.81
N HIS A 48 -3.11 0.43 -3.22
CA HIS A 48 -3.01 -0.74 -2.37
C HIS A 48 -2.38 -1.91 -3.16
N PHE A 49 -2.89 -2.24 -4.34
CA PHE A 49 -2.34 -3.31 -5.18
C PHE A 49 -0.92 -3.01 -5.66
N TYR A 50 -0.66 -1.84 -6.23
CA TYR A 50 0.66 -1.50 -6.77
C TYR A 50 1.74 -1.65 -5.71
N HIS A 51 1.49 -1.15 -4.51
CA HIS A 51 2.49 -1.16 -3.45
C HIS A 51 2.57 -2.49 -2.71
N THR A 52 1.50 -3.27 -2.72
CA THR A 52 1.53 -4.66 -2.25
C THR A 52 2.42 -5.52 -3.16
N LEU A 53 2.32 -5.34 -4.47
CA LEU A 53 3.21 -6.01 -5.42
C LEU A 53 4.66 -5.52 -5.27
N GLY A 54 4.85 -4.21 -5.08
CA GLY A 54 6.15 -3.64 -4.76
C GLY A 54 6.75 -4.22 -3.49
N LEU A 55 5.94 -4.36 -2.45
CA LEU A 55 6.34 -4.98 -1.18
C LEU A 55 6.76 -6.45 -1.37
N PHE A 56 6.00 -7.20 -2.16
CA PHE A 56 6.35 -8.58 -2.50
C PHE A 56 7.71 -8.67 -3.21
N LEU A 57 7.93 -7.79 -4.20
CA LEU A 57 9.21 -7.75 -4.92
C LEU A 57 10.38 -7.38 -4.00
N ILE A 58 10.18 -6.45 -3.06
CA ILE A 58 11.17 -6.14 -2.03
C ILE A 58 11.47 -7.38 -1.18
N GLY A 59 10.45 -8.16 -0.83
CA GLY A 59 10.61 -9.41 -0.09
C GLY A 59 11.44 -10.44 -0.85
N ILE A 60 11.18 -10.62 -2.15
CA ILE A 60 11.96 -11.51 -3.01
C ILE A 60 13.41 -11.02 -3.11
N LEU A 61 13.61 -9.71 -3.28
CA LEU A 61 14.95 -9.14 -3.32
C LEU A 61 15.70 -9.36 -2.00
N ALA A 62 15.01 -9.26 -0.88
CA ALA A 62 15.59 -9.52 0.44
C ALA A 62 15.98 -10.98 0.65
N LEU A 63 15.31 -11.94 0.00
CA LEU A 63 15.74 -13.34 -0.01
C LEU A 63 17.08 -13.50 -0.73
N VAL A 64 17.26 -12.81 -1.85
CA VAL A 64 18.46 -12.88 -2.70
C VAL A 64 19.61 -12.05 -2.13
N LYS A 65 19.28 -10.93 -1.49
CA LYS A 65 20.22 -9.95 -0.97
C LYS A 65 19.96 -9.66 0.52
N PRO A 66 20.14 -10.66 1.42
CA PRO A 66 19.75 -10.54 2.83
C PRO A 66 20.54 -9.45 3.59
N ASN A 67 21.68 -9.03 3.08
CA ASN A 67 22.54 -8.04 3.72
C ASN A 67 22.20 -6.58 3.32
N TRP A 68 21.26 -6.38 2.42
CA TRP A 68 20.84 -5.04 2.01
C TRP A 68 19.83 -4.47 3.02
N LYS A 69 20.35 -3.82 4.06
CA LYS A 69 19.55 -3.35 5.21
C LYS A 69 18.44 -2.37 4.82
N GLN A 70 18.64 -1.59 3.76
CA GLN A 70 17.67 -0.61 3.27
C GLN A 70 16.36 -1.28 2.81
N LEU A 71 16.39 -2.56 2.45
CA LEU A 71 15.18 -3.29 2.02
C LEU A 71 14.15 -3.41 3.14
N SER A 72 14.60 -3.61 4.38
CA SER A 72 13.68 -3.63 5.53
C SER A 72 13.02 -2.26 5.75
N THR A 73 13.76 -1.19 5.63
CA THR A 73 13.22 0.17 5.74
C THR A 73 12.23 0.46 4.60
N ALA A 74 12.58 0.09 3.36
CA ALA A 74 11.69 0.22 2.22
C ALA A 74 10.37 -0.52 2.44
N ALA A 75 10.45 -1.76 2.95
CA ALA A 75 9.27 -2.57 3.24
C ALA A 75 8.37 -1.93 4.30
N LEU A 76 8.96 -1.46 5.41
CA LEU A 76 8.19 -0.79 6.47
C LEU A 76 7.49 0.47 5.96
N LEU A 77 8.17 1.28 5.14
CA LEU A 77 7.59 2.47 4.55
C LEU A 77 6.45 2.15 3.59
N MET A 78 6.58 1.08 2.80
CA MET A 78 5.49 0.60 1.94
C MET A 78 4.27 0.18 2.77
N ILE A 79 4.48 -0.57 3.85
CA ILE A 79 3.38 -1.01 4.73
C ILE A 79 2.68 0.19 5.35
N ILE A 80 3.43 1.10 5.96
CA ILE A 80 2.89 2.32 6.57
C ILE A 80 2.16 3.15 5.53
N GLY A 81 2.75 3.31 4.35
CA GLY A 81 2.18 4.06 3.25
C GLY A 81 0.86 3.48 2.76
N ILE A 82 0.78 2.16 2.59
CA ILE A 82 -0.48 1.49 2.18
C ILE A 82 -1.56 1.70 3.24
N LEU A 83 -1.23 1.50 4.52
CA LEU A 83 -2.20 1.65 5.61
C LEU A 83 -2.73 3.08 5.70
N ILE A 84 -1.88 4.08 5.59
CA ILE A 84 -2.29 5.49 5.71
C ILE A 84 -2.94 5.97 4.42
N PHE A 85 -2.31 5.77 3.27
CA PHE A 85 -2.80 6.26 1.97
C PHE A 85 -4.11 5.58 1.57
N SER A 86 -4.07 4.28 1.36
CA SER A 86 -5.27 3.53 0.94
C SER A 86 -6.29 3.43 2.07
N GLY A 87 -5.86 3.26 3.31
CA GLY A 87 -6.75 3.21 4.46
C GLY A 87 -7.57 4.49 4.64
N SER A 88 -6.94 5.66 4.56
CA SER A 88 -7.65 6.94 4.66
C SER A 88 -8.63 7.15 3.51
N LEU A 89 -8.26 6.76 2.29
CA LEU A 89 -9.13 6.86 1.12
C LEU A 89 -10.30 5.88 1.18
N TYR A 90 -10.11 4.68 1.69
CA TYR A 90 -11.21 3.74 1.91
C TYR A 90 -12.25 4.32 2.86
N ILE A 91 -11.80 4.82 4.00
CA ILE A 91 -12.71 5.41 5.00
C ILE A 91 -13.39 6.66 4.44
N LEU A 92 -12.65 7.53 3.76
CA LEU A 92 -13.19 8.73 3.14
C LEU A 92 -14.28 8.40 2.11
N SER A 93 -14.03 7.42 1.24
CA SER A 93 -14.97 7.05 0.18
C SER A 93 -16.26 6.43 0.71
N LEU A 94 -16.20 5.73 1.83
CA LEU A 94 -17.35 5.07 2.43
C LEU A 94 -18.15 5.98 3.37
N THR A 95 -17.50 6.99 3.98
CA THR A 95 -18.13 7.86 4.99
C THR A 95 -18.36 9.29 4.51
N GLY A 96 -17.65 9.73 3.47
CA GLY A 96 -17.69 11.11 3.00
C GLY A 96 -16.97 12.09 3.93
N ILE A 97 -16.21 11.61 4.91
CA ILE A 97 -15.45 12.46 5.86
C ILE A 97 -14.23 13.05 5.14
N THR A 98 -14.37 14.30 4.66
CA THR A 98 -13.39 14.92 3.75
C THR A 98 -12.05 15.28 4.38
N TRP A 99 -11.97 15.53 5.69
CA TRP A 99 -10.71 15.86 6.35
C TRP A 99 -9.71 14.68 6.32
N LEU A 100 -10.18 13.44 6.12
CA LEU A 100 -9.31 12.28 5.92
C LEU A 100 -8.39 12.44 4.70
N GLY A 101 -8.81 13.23 3.70
CA GLY A 101 -7.98 13.58 2.56
C GLY A 101 -6.71 14.37 2.92
N ALA A 102 -6.67 15.01 4.09
CA ALA A 102 -5.47 15.68 4.60
C ALA A 102 -4.44 14.70 5.19
N ILE A 103 -4.88 13.50 5.59
CA ILE A 103 -4.01 12.43 6.10
C ILE A 103 -3.38 11.64 4.95
N THR A 104 -4.08 11.49 3.85
CA THR A 104 -3.65 10.71 2.68
C THR A 104 -2.26 11.10 2.16
N PRO A 105 -1.89 12.40 2.03
CA PRO A 105 -0.55 12.79 1.59
C PRO A 105 0.58 12.29 2.48
N LEU A 106 0.35 12.12 3.78
CA LEU A 106 1.35 11.53 4.69
C LEU A 106 1.67 10.09 4.29
N GLY A 107 0.65 9.33 3.94
CA GLY A 107 0.81 7.98 3.38
C GLY A 107 1.53 8.00 2.04
N GLY A 108 1.19 8.96 1.17
CA GLY A 108 1.86 9.15 -0.12
C GLY A 108 3.35 9.42 0.02
N VAL A 109 3.74 10.27 0.98
CA VAL A 109 5.16 10.53 1.29
C VAL A 109 5.85 9.25 1.74
N ALA A 110 5.23 8.45 2.60
CA ALA A 110 5.79 7.18 3.05
C ALA A 110 6.01 6.22 1.87
N LEU A 111 5.07 6.14 0.92
CA LEU A 111 5.22 5.32 -0.28
C LEU A 111 6.39 5.80 -1.15
N ILE A 112 6.50 7.10 -1.39
CA ILE A 112 7.61 7.69 -2.14
C ILE A 112 8.94 7.37 -1.48
N LEU A 113 9.03 7.52 -0.17
CA LEU A 113 10.24 7.17 0.59
C LEU A 113 10.54 5.68 0.50
N GLY A 114 9.53 4.82 0.49
CA GLY A 114 9.71 3.39 0.28
C GLY A 114 10.41 3.09 -1.05
N TRP A 115 9.98 3.70 -2.14
CA TRP A 115 10.66 3.61 -3.44
C TRP A 115 12.06 4.19 -3.41
N GLY A 116 12.24 5.31 -2.70
CA GLY A 116 13.56 5.93 -2.50
C GLY A 116 14.53 5.01 -1.77
N PHE A 117 14.10 4.33 -0.72
CA PHE A 117 14.94 3.37 0.00
C PHE A 117 15.25 2.12 -0.82
N LEU A 118 14.34 1.68 -1.69
CA LEU A 118 14.63 0.62 -2.66
C LEU A 118 15.72 1.07 -3.64
N PHE A 119 15.62 2.28 -4.17
CA PHE A 119 16.65 2.86 -5.03
C PHE A 119 18.01 2.90 -4.31
N LEU A 120 18.03 3.36 -3.06
CA LEU A 120 19.26 3.42 -2.25
C LEU A 120 19.83 2.02 -1.99
N ALA A 121 18.97 1.02 -1.76
CA ALA A 121 19.42 -0.35 -1.56
C ALA A 121 20.22 -0.87 -2.76
N VAL A 122 19.71 -0.64 -3.96
CA VAL A 122 20.39 -1.07 -5.20
C VAL A 122 21.66 -0.24 -5.45
N THR A 123 21.63 1.04 -5.15
CA THR A 123 22.75 1.95 -5.43
C THR A 123 23.94 1.75 -4.48
N LYS A 124 23.64 1.54 -3.19
CA LYS A 124 24.69 1.48 -2.15
C LYS A 124 25.28 0.09 -1.94
N ASN A 125 24.67 -0.94 -2.49
CA ASN A 125 25.13 -2.31 -2.28
C ASN A 125 25.56 -2.94 -3.62
N PRO A 126 26.61 -3.78 -3.59
CA PRO A 126 27.07 -4.44 -4.81
C PRO A 126 26.14 -5.53 -5.31
#